data_61086e8ad829f829e260f61790205ce6
#
_entry.id   61086e8ad829f829e260f61790205ce6
#
_cell.length_a   1.000
_cell.length_b   1.000
_cell.length_c   1.000
_cell.angle_alpha   90.00
_cell.angle_beta   90.00
_cell.angle_gamma   90.00
#
_symmetry.space_group_name_H-M   'P 1'
#
loop_
_entity.id
_entity.type
_entity.pdbx_description
1 polymer ?
#
loop_
_entity_poly.entity_id
_entity_poly.type
_entity_poly.pdbx_seq_one_letter_code
_entity_poly.pdbx_strand_id
1 'polypeptide(L)'
;MLRAAAARVLDADDELAVRELLDTDPVGACMLAGRIETHGTASSTLGAPLWGLSTGRRLDAVCLAGANLIPFARPGTERAAAAAFAERARRAGRRCSTIVGPAASVLPLWELLEPSWGPAREVRARQPLMAIDGPPTVAAEPAVRPVRPAEIDLLFPAAIAMFTEEVGVSPLRVDGGAGYRARVAELVRAGQSLAWIRDGEVLFKADVGAVSRSACQVQGVWVSPQHRGQGIGQRGTAAVVEYARTTIAPVVSLYVNDYNAAARAAYQRVGFTQVGTFASVLF
;
A
#
# COMPACT_ATOMS: atom_id res chain seq x y z
N MET A 1 3.89 37.73 10.88
CA MET A 1 4.17 36.42 10.32
C MET A 1 3.45 35.36 11.16
N LEU A 2 2.37 34.76 10.66
CA LEU A 2 1.77 33.60 11.32
C LEU A 2 2.82 32.50 11.39
N ARG A 3 3.12 32.01 12.59
CA ARG A 3 3.97 30.82 12.78
C ARG A 3 3.35 29.68 12.00
N ALA A 4 4.08 29.10 11.05
CA ALA A 4 3.64 27.88 10.37
C ALA A 4 3.27 26.84 11.44
N ALA A 5 2.08 26.23 11.33
CA ALA A 5 1.64 25.24 12.29
C ALA A 5 2.65 24.08 12.28
N ALA A 6 3.23 23.77 13.45
CA ALA A 6 4.22 22.71 13.57
C ALA A 6 3.51 21.36 13.72
N ALA A 7 3.98 20.35 13.00
CA ALA A 7 3.49 18.99 13.21
C ALA A 7 3.90 18.49 14.61
N ARG A 8 3.00 17.78 15.30
CA ARG A 8 3.27 17.10 16.57
C ARG A 8 3.19 15.58 16.44
N VAL A 9 3.68 14.84 17.41
CA VAL A 9 3.40 13.41 17.53
C VAL A 9 2.00 13.27 18.10
N LEU A 10 1.22 12.40 17.49
CA LEU A 10 -0.12 12.03 17.94
C LEU A 10 -0.03 10.86 18.93
N ASP A 11 -1.02 10.75 19.78
CA ASP A 11 -1.16 9.69 20.78
C ASP A 11 -2.58 9.08 20.79
N ALA A 12 -2.92 8.32 21.81
CA ALA A 12 -4.21 7.63 21.90
C ALA A 12 -5.41 8.59 21.93
N ASP A 13 -5.25 9.79 22.48
CA ASP A 13 -6.34 10.79 22.59
C ASP A 13 -6.70 11.39 21.21
N ASP A 14 -5.82 11.24 20.23
CA ASP A 14 -6.04 11.74 18.87
C ASP A 14 -6.78 10.75 17.96
N GLU A 15 -7.04 9.54 18.41
CA GLU A 15 -7.53 8.45 17.55
C GLU A 15 -8.82 8.80 16.82
N LEU A 16 -9.77 9.44 17.48
CA LEU A 16 -11.02 9.86 16.85
C LEU A 16 -10.77 10.85 15.71
N ALA A 17 -9.96 11.87 15.95
CA ALA A 17 -9.64 12.88 14.94
C ALA A 17 -8.87 12.28 13.75
N VAL A 18 -8.00 11.29 14.01
CA VAL A 18 -7.29 10.55 12.94
C VAL A 18 -8.28 9.74 12.11
N ARG A 19 -9.20 9.00 12.74
CA ARG A 19 -10.24 8.24 12.02
C ARG A 19 -11.12 9.15 11.15
N GLU A 20 -11.60 10.27 11.70
CA GLU A 20 -12.38 11.26 10.95
C GLU A 20 -11.62 11.84 9.74
N LEU A 21 -10.31 12.02 9.87
CA LEU A 21 -9.48 12.44 8.75
C LEU A 21 -9.38 11.35 7.68
N LEU A 22 -9.07 10.11 8.07
CA LEU A 22 -8.86 9.00 7.13
C LEU A 22 -10.16 8.58 6.43
N ASP A 23 -11.30 8.72 7.09
CA ASP A 23 -12.63 8.45 6.53
C ASP A 23 -13.02 9.44 5.40
N THR A 24 -12.28 10.53 5.19
CA THR A 24 -12.51 11.45 4.06
C THR A 24 -12.10 10.88 2.69
N ASP A 25 -11.19 9.90 2.68
CA ASP A 25 -10.80 9.11 1.50
C ASP A 25 -10.38 7.70 1.95
N PRO A 26 -11.35 6.80 2.18
CA PRO A 26 -11.08 5.46 2.71
C PRO A 26 -10.17 4.61 1.82
N VAL A 27 -10.18 4.85 0.52
CA VAL A 27 -9.34 4.11 -0.45
C VAL A 27 -7.91 4.65 -0.42
N GLY A 28 -7.74 5.97 -0.51
CA GLY A 28 -6.42 6.60 -0.46
C GLY A 28 -5.74 6.45 0.91
N ALA A 29 -6.52 6.35 1.98
CA ALA A 29 -6.03 6.18 3.34
C ALA A 29 -5.90 4.71 3.79
N CYS A 30 -6.28 3.72 2.99
CA CYS A 30 -6.42 2.31 3.39
C CYS A 30 -5.19 1.78 4.16
N MET A 31 -3.98 2.07 3.70
CA MET A 31 -2.73 1.64 4.37
C MET A 31 -2.59 2.20 5.79
N LEU A 32 -2.95 3.46 5.99
CA LEU A 32 -2.92 4.11 7.31
C LEU A 32 -4.08 3.63 8.19
N ALA A 33 -5.29 3.64 7.64
CA ALA A 33 -6.50 3.25 8.34
C ALA A 33 -6.38 1.84 8.93
N GLY A 34 -5.93 0.87 8.13
CA GLY A 34 -5.75 -0.49 8.61
C GLY A 34 -4.74 -0.62 9.75
N ARG A 35 -3.65 0.14 9.71
CA ARG A 35 -2.69 0.15 10.83
C ARG A 35 -3.25 0.80 12.09
N ILE A 36 -3.97 1.92 11.95
CA ILE A 36 -4.60 2.61 13.07
C ILE A 36 -5.71 1.76 13.69
N GLU A 37 -6.53 1.09 12.87
CA GLU A 37 -7.59 0.19 13.35
C GLU A 37 -7.03 -1.00 14.14
N THR A 38 -5.86 -1.50 13.74
CA THR A 38 -5.24 -2.67 14.40
C THR A 38 -4.43 -2.28 15.63
N HIS A 39 -3.73 -1.14 15.62
CA HIS A 39 -2.71 -0.80 16.60
C HIS A 39 -2.96 0.49 17.37
N GLY A 40 -4.01 1.27 17.01
CA GLY A 40 -4.24 2.61 17.55
C GLY A 40 -3.23 3.64 17.02
N THR A 41 -3.21 4.83 17.63
CA THR A 41 -2.38 5.96 17.21
C THR A 41 -1.10 6.12 18.04
N ALA A 42 -1.03 5.49 19.22
CA ALA A 42 0.13 5.61 20.09
C ALA A 42 1.38 4.95 19.46
N SER A 43 2.51 5.65 19.51
CA SER A 43 3.76 5.18 18.89
C SER A 43 4.24 3.83 19.43
N SER A 44 3.93 3.52 20.71
CA SER A 44 4.30 2.26 21.37
C SER A 44 3.59 1.03 20.79
N THR A 45 2.33 1.18 20.41
CA THR A 45 1.52 0.10 19.81
C THR A 45 1.60 0.08 18.29
N LEU A 46 1.66 1.27 17.67
CA LEU A 46 1.77 1.43 16.22
C LEU A 46 3.15 1.03 15.66
N GLY A 47 4.17 1.00 16.53
CA GLY A 47 5.56 0.66 16.18
C GLY A 47 6.31 1.78 15.47
N ALA A 48 5.69 2.96 15.31
CA ALA A 48 6.30 4.15 14.71
C ALA A 48 5.53 5.41 15.11
N PRO A 49 6.16 6.59 15.16
CA PRO A 49 5.47 7.82 15.44
C PRO A 49 4.49 8.19 14.32
N LEU A 50 3.28 8.58 14.71
CA LEU A 50 2.30 9.21 13.83
C LEU A 50 2.38 10.73 14.05
N TRP A 51 2.75 11.47 13.03
CA TRP A 51 2.78 12.92 13.07
C TRP A 51 1.45 13.49 12.58
N GLY A 52 0.97 14.54 13.24
CA GLY A 52 -0.26 15.25 12.86
C GLY A 52 -0.03 16.73 12.67
N LEU A 53 -0.73 17.33 11.71
CA LEU A 53 -0.85 18.76 11.50
C LEU A 53 -2.31 19.16 11.69
N SER A 54 -2.55 20.18 12.51
CA SER A 54 -3.90 20.71 12.77
C SER A 54 -3.98 22.20 12.47
N THR A 55 -5.14 22.64 11.95
CA THR A 55 -5.51 24.05 11.88
C THR A 55 -6.62 24.29 12.92
N GLY A 56 -6.28 25.04 13.97
CA GLY A 56 -7.15 25.17 15.13
C GLY A 56 -7.36 23.81 15.82
N ARG A 57 -8.63 23.38 15.91
CA ARG A 57 -8.98 22.10 16.55
C ARG A 57 -9.10 20.93 15.56
N ARG A 58 -9.07 21.20 14.26
CA ARG A 58 -9.24 20.18 13.22
C ARG A 58 -7.90 19.59 12.81
N LEU A 59 -7.83 18.25 12.76
CA LEU A 59 -6.69 17.54 12.17
C LEU A 59 -6.80 17.57 10.64
N ASP A 60 -5.80 18.13 9.97
CA ASP A 60 -5.79 18.32 8.53
C ASP A 60 -4.90 17.32 7.80
N ALA A 61 -3.86 16.81 8.48
CA ALA A 61 -2.96 15.84 7.87
C ALA A 61 -2.30 14.97 8.93
N VAL A 62 -1.92 13.76 8.51
CA VAL A 62 -1.11 12.81 9.27
C VAL A 62 0.04 12.26 8.43
N CYS A 63 1.09 11.77 9.10
CA CYS A 63 2.20 11.06 8.46
C CYS A 63 2.73 9.99 9.39
N LEU A 64 2.60 8.73 9.00
CA LEU A 64 3.25 7.62 9.70
C LEU A 64 4.73 7.58 9.35
N ALA A 65 5.61 7.71 10.36
CA ALA A 65 7.05 7.79 10.18
C ALA A 65 7.74 6.48 10.59
N GLY A 66 7.49 5.42 9.85
CA GLY A 66 8.03 4.08 10.06
C GLY A 66 9.02 3.64 8.98
N ALA A 67 9.07 2.34 8.72
CA ALA A 67 9.83 1.75 7.62
C ALA A 67 9.39 2.29 6.25
N ASN A 68 8.12 2.70 6.14
CA ASN A 68 7.62 3.57 5.10
C ASN A 68 7.19 4.90 5.72
N LEU A 69 7.44 6.00 5.03
CA LEU A 69 6.87 7.30 5.34
C LEU A 69 5.57 7.45 4.57
N ILE A 70 4.44 7.54 5.27
CA ILE A 70 3.10 7.51 4.65
C ILE A 70 2.35 8.80 5.00
N PRO A 71 2.47 9.87 4.17
CA PRO A 71 1.73 11.11 4.37
C PRO A 71 0.31 10.97 3.82
N PHE A 72 -0.64 11.58 4.53
CA PHE A 72 -2.02 11.76 4.10
C PHE A 72 -2.52 13.13 4.56
N ALA A 73 -3.12 13.90 3.66
CA ALA A 73 -3.59 15.25 3.94
C ALA A 73 -4.95 15.49 3.29
N ARG A 74 -5.78 16.30 3.93
CA ARG A 74 -7.02 16.79 3.31
C ARG A 74 -6.71 17.62 2.06
N PRO A 75 -7.57 17.59 1.05
CA PRO A 75 -7.44 18.47 -0.12
C PRO A 75 -7.27 19.95 0.28
N GLY A 76 -6.26 20.58 -0.31
CA GLY A 76 -5.91 21.98 -0.04
C GLY A 76 -4.96 22.21 1.14
N THR A 77 -4.61 21.17 1.91
CA THR A 77 -3.66 21.29 3.04
C THR A 77 -2.31 20.62 2.76
N GLU A 78 -2.11 20.01 1.60
CA GLU A 78 -0.98 19.15 1.28
C GLU A 78 0.37 19.87 1.36
N ARG A 79 0.46 21.09 0.87
CA ARG A 79 1.71 21.88 0.92
C ARG A 79 2.09 22.26 2.35
N ALA A 80 1.10 22.65 3.17
CA ALA A 80 1.34 22.97 4.58
C ALA A 80 1.76 21.70 5.36
N ALA A 81 1.09 20.59 5.10
CA ALA A 81 1.43 19.28 5.66
C ALA A 81 2.85 18.84 5.25
N ALA A 82 3.18 18.95 3.96
CA ALA A 82 4.51 18.65 3.45
C ALA A 82 5.60 19.46 4.15
N ALA A 83 5.42 20.77 4.33
CA ALA A 83 6.37 21.62 5.01
C ALA A 83 6.58 21.21 6.48
N ALA A 84 5.49 20.95 7.22
CA ALA A 84 5.53 20.56 8.62
C ALA A 84 6.17 19.15 8.81
N PHE A 85 5.84 18.20 7.92
CA PHE A 85 6.40 16.86 7.98
C PHE A 85 7.86 16.82 7.51
N ALA A 86 8.23 17.61 6.49
CA ALA A 86 9.62 17.70 6.03
C ALA A 86 10.55 18.24 7.14
N GLU A 87 10.10 19.24 7.92
CA GLU A 87 10.87 19.74 9.05
C GLU A 87 11.17 18.66 10.08
N ARG A 88 10.15 17.84 10.44
CA ARG A 88 10.34 16.72 11.35
C ARG A 88 11.23 15.63 10.77
N ALA A 89 10.99 15.27 9.51
CA ALA A 89 11.72 14.22 8.82
C ALA A 89 13.21 14.54 8.66
N ARG A 90 13.55 15.82 8.39
CA ARG A 90 14.95 16.28 8.35
C ARG A 90 15.64 16.14 9.71
N ARG A 91 14.96 16.50 10.81
CA ARG A 91 15.53 16.37 12.16
C ARG A 91 15.72 14.91 12.57
N ALA A 92 14.81 14.02 12.15
CA ALA A 92 14.89 12.60 12.47
C ALA A 92 15.91 11.84 11.61
N GLY A 93 16.32 12.41 10.48
CA GLY A 93 17.07 11.72 9.45
C GLY A 93 16.21 10.70 8.68
N ARG A 94 16.71 10.24 7.52
CA ARG A 94 16.02 9.23 6.73
C ARG A 94 16.12 7.85 7.38
N ARG A 95 14.98 7.28 7.77
CA ARG A 95 14.86 5.95 8.36
C ARG A 95 13.93 5.02 7.55
N CYS A 96 13.23 5.57 6.57
CA CYS A 96 12.33 4.84 5.71
C CYS A 96 13.04 4.34 4.44
N SER A 97 12.57 3.23 3.90
CA SER A 97 12.95 2.70 2.59
C SER A 97 12.11 3.28 1.46
N THR A 98 10.96 3.87 1.78
CA THR A 98 10.00 4.38 0.79
C THR A 98 9.16 5.51 1.39
N ILE A 99 8.84 6.52 0.57
CA ILE A 99 7.72 7.43 0.83
C ILE A 99 6.60 6.97 -0.11
N VAL A 100 5.40 6.69 0.39
CA VAL A 100 4.30 6.14 -0.42
C VAL A 100 2.94 6.66 0.06
N GLY A 101 2.02 6.88 -0.88
CA GLY A 101 0.66 7.33 -0.58
C GLY A 101 0.06 8.18 -1.70
N PRO A 102 -1.00 8.95 -1.43
CA PRO A 102 -1.58 9.89 -2.39
C PRO A 102 -0.53 10.83 -2.95
N ALA A 103 -0.44 10.95 -4.28
CA ALA A 103 0.59 11.73 -4.97
C ALA A 103 0.61 13.20 -4.52
N ALA A 104 -0.58 13.77 -4.25
CA ALA A 104 -0.73 15.12 -3.73
C ALA A 104 -0.06 15.34 -2.37
N SER A 105 0.08 14.29 -1.55
CA SER A 105 0.78 14.33 -0.26
C SER A 105 2.25 13.95 -0.37
N VAL A 106 2.59 12.98 -1.23
CA VAL A 106 3.94 12.44 -1.38
C VAL A 106 4.87 13.39 -2.12
N LEU A 107 4.43 13.91 -3.28
CA LEU A 107 5.32 14.67 -4.16
C LEU A 107 5.78 16.00 -3.54
N PRO A 108 4.90 16.83 -2.93
CA PRO A 108 5.35 18.04 -2.25
C PRO A 108 6.27 17.75 -1.04
N LEU A 109 6.06 16.64 -0.35
CA LEU A 109 6.92 16.22 0.76
C LEU A 109 8.30 15.83 0.24
N TRP A 110 8.35 15.05 -0.84
CA TRP A 110 9.62 14.64 -1.47
C TRP A 110 10.40 15.84 -1.99
N GLU A 111 9.76 16.75 -2.71
CA GLU A 111 10.39 17.99 -3.22
C GLU A 111 11.13 18.77 -2.11
N LEU A 112 10.58 18.77 -0.90
CA LEU A 112 11.21 19.41 0.26
C LEU A 112 12.30 18.57 0.91
N LEU A 113 12.25 17.23 0.81
CA LEU A 113 13.21 16.33 1.46
C LEU A 113 14.44 16.04 0.60
N GLU A 114 14.29 15.96 -0.72
CA GLU A 114 15.34 15.61 -1.66
C GLU A 114 16.64 16.40 -1.46
N PRO A 115 16.63 17.75 -1.26
CA PRO A 115 17.85 18.51 -1.05
C PRO A 115 18.67 18.09 0.17
N SER A 116 18.02 17.49 1.18
CA SER A 116 18.66 17.07 2.43
C SER A 116 18.89 15.57 2.54
N TRP A 117 18.09 14.75 1.85
CA TRP A 117 18.18 13.29 1.89
C TRP A 117 19.00 12.70 0.74
N GLY A 118 19.31 13.53 -0.27
CA GLY A 118 19.95 13.11 -1.51
C GLY A 118 18.97 12.45 -2.48
N PRO A 119 19.44 12.04 -3.66
CA PRO A 119 18.59 11.48 -4.70
C PRO A 119 17.95 10.17 -4.26
N ALA A 120 16.70 9.97 -4.66
CA ALA A 120 16.05 8.67 -4.58
C ALA A 120 16.60 7.72 -5.63
N ARG A 121 16.54 6.41 -5.36
CA ARG A 121 16.82 5.38 -6.36
C ARG A 121 15.81 5.42 -7.52
N GLU A 122 14.54 5.67 -7.18
CA GLU A 122 13.45 5.76 -8.16
C GLU A 122 12.31 6.63 -7.60
N VAL A 123 11.74 7.48 -8.47
CA VAL A 123 10.53 8.25 -8.17
C VAL A 123 9.43 7.81 -9.13
N ARG A 124 8.40 7.15 -8.62
CA ARG A 124 7.19 6.76 -9.34
C ARG A 124 6.12 7.80 -9.08
N ALA A 125 6.16 8.88 -9.83
CA ALA A 125 5.31 10.05 -9.59
C ALA A 125 3.82 9.80 -9.93
N ARG A 126 3.52 8.82 -10.78
CA ARG A 126 2.18 8.54 -11.29
C ARG A 126 1.88 7.04 -11.21
N GLN A 127 1.14 6.66 -10.19
CA GLN A 127 0.62 5.31 -10.01
C GLN A 127 -0.89 5.40 -9.88
N PRO A 128 -1.67 5.14 -10.95
CA PRO A 128 -3.13 5.08 -10.85
C PRO A 128 -3.58 4.26 -9.65
N LEU A 129 -4.31 4.90 -8.74
CA LEU A 129 -5.04 4.22 -7.66
C LEU A 129 -6.39 3.83 -8.24
N MET A 130 -6.66 2.54 -8.26
CA MET A 130 -7.86 1.96 -8.85
C MET A 130 -8.67 1.23 -7.78
N ALA A 131 -9.99 1.25 -7.90
CA ALA A 131 -10.88 0.57 -6.96
C ALA A 131 -12.08 -0.07 -7.66
N ILE A 132 -12.65 -1.07 -7.00
CA ILE A 132 -13.88 -1.76 -7.37
C ILE A 132 -14.69 -2.04 -6.10
N ASP A 133 -15.98 -1.69 -6.12
CA ASP A 133 -16.96 -1.90 -5.03
C ASP A 133 -18.09 -2.87 -5.43
N GLY A 134 -18.14 -3.24 -6.73
CA GLY A 134 -19.06 -4.18 -7.33
C GLY A 134 -18.45 -5.56 -7.61
N PRO A 135 -19.25 -6.52 -8.12
CA PRO A 135 -18.72 -7.78 -8.62
C PRO A 135 -17.79 -7.56 -9.82
N PRO A 136 -16.80 -8.44 -10.04
CA PRO A 136 -15.96 -8.36 -11.22
C PRO A 136 -16.77 -8.56 -12.50
N THR A 137 -16.36 -7.92 -13.59
CA THR A 137 -17.01 -7.99 -14.91
C THR A 137 -16.53 -9.18 -15.75
N VAL A 138 -15.53 -9.91 -15.29
CA VAL A 138 -15.02 -11.13 -15.92
C VAL A 138 -15.16 -12.30 -14.96
N ALA A 139 -15.30 -13.51 -15.51
CA ALA A 139 -15.40 -14.73 -14.70
C ALA A 139 -14.14 -14.93 -13.85
N ALA A 140 -14.33 -15.17 -12.58
CA ALA A 140 -13.27 -15.52 -11.65
C ALA A 140 -12.69 -16.89 -11.93
N GLU A 141 -11.40 -17.06 -11.66
CA GLU A 141 -10.74 -18.37 -11.72
C GLU A 141 -11.04 -19.16 -10.45
N PRO A 142 -11.80 -20.28 -10.52
CA PRO A 142 -12.21 -21.02 -9.32
C PRO A 142 -11.04 -21.71 -8.60
N ALA A 143 -9.91 -21.89 -9.27
CA ALA A 143 -8.72 -22.49 -8.67
C ALA A 143 -7.89 -21.51 -7.82
N VAL A 144 -8.20 -20.20 -7.87
CA VAL A 144 -7.59 -19.20 -6.99
C VAL A 144 -8.21 -19.31 -5.61
N ARG A 145 -7.38 -19.49 -4.60
CA ARG A 145 -7.79 -19.63 -3.21
C ARG A 145 -6.75 -19.10 -2.25
N PRO A 146 -7.09 -18.87 -0.98
CA PRO A 146 -6.09 -18.61 0.05
C PRO A 146 -5.03 -19.73 0.10
N VAL A 147 -3.78 -19.32 0.22
CA VAL A 147 -2.63 -20.22 0.35
C VAL A 147 -2.63 -20.81 1.76
N ARG A 148 -2.41 -22.11 1.86
CA ARG A 148 -2.29 -22.81 3.15
C ARG A 148 -0.89 -22.62 3.74
N PRO A 149 -0.73 -22.60 5.07
CA PRO A 149 0.59 -22.48 5.71
C PRO A 149 1.62 -23.53 5.24
N ALA A 150 1.18 -24.75 4.94
CA ALA A 150 2.05 -25.81 4.42
C ALA A 150 2.54 -25.55 2.97
N GLU A 151 1.97 -24.58 2.27
CA GLU A 151 2.31 -24.24 0.87
C GLU A 151 3.25 -23.01 0.77
N ILE A 152 3.71 -22.48 1.91
CA ILE A 152 4.61 -21.31 1.90
C ILE A 152 5.89 -21.56 1.10
N ASP A 153 6.47 -22.73 1.19
CA ASP A 153 7.68 -23.09 0.46
C ASP A 153 7.47 -23.13 -1.05
N LEU A 154 6.27 -23.48 -1.48
CA LEU A 154 5.86 -23.44 -2.88
C LEU A 154 5.57 -22.03 -3.36
N LEU A 155 4.95 -21.18 -2.52
CA LEU A 155 4.63 -19.79 -2.83
C LEU A 155 5.86 -18.89 -2.87
N PHE A 156 6.83 -19.12 -1.98
CA PHE A 156 7.91 -18.18 -1.72
C PHE A 156 8.79 -17.86 -2.94
N PRO A 157 9.15 -18.80 -3.83
CA PRO A 157 9.84 -18.49 -5.08
C PRO A 157 9.07 -17.49 -5.98
N ALA A 158 7.75 -17.66 -6.11
CA ALA A 158 6.91 -16.73 -6.87
C ALA A 158 6.82 -15.36 -6.20
N ALA A 159 6.80 -15.29 -4.87
CA ALA A 159 6.85 -14.04 -4.12
C ALA A 159 8.20 -13.30 -4.33
N ILE A 160 9.32 -14.01 -4.34
CA ILE A 160 10.65 -13.45 -4.63
C ILE A 160 10.70 -12.92 -6.08
N ALA A 161 10.21 -13.70 -7.04
CA ALA A 161 10.18 -13.30 -8.45
C ALA A 161 9.36 -12.02 -8.64
N MET A 162 8.15 -11.99 -8.10
CA MET A 162 7.28 -10.81 -8.10
C MET A 162 7.96 -9.58 -7.51
N PHE A 163 8.52 -9.70 -6.30
CA PHE A 163 9.19 -8.59 -5.62
C PHE A 163 10.38 -8.07 -6.43
N THR A 164 11.18 -8.98 -6.98
CA THR A 164 12.36 -8.63 -7.79
C THR A 164 11.95 -7.90 -9.07
N GLU A 165 10.90 -8.35 -9.75
CA GLU A 165 10.37 -7.70 -10.95
C GLU A 165 9.81 -6.29 -10.64
N GLU A 166 9.11 -6.14 -9.50
CA GLU A 166 8.45 -4.89 -9.15
C GLU A 166 9.42 -3.86 -8.55
N VAL A 167 10.32 -4.31 -7.66
CA VAL A 167 11.20 -3.41 -6.89
C VAL A 167 12.58 -3.26 -7.52
N GLY A 168 12.97 -4.16 -8.43
CA GLY A 168 14.25 -4.14 -9.12
C GLY A 168 15.43 -4.66 -8.29
N VAL A 169 15.18 -5.13 -7.06
CA VAL A 169 16.19 -5.75 -6.18
C VAL A 169 15.61 -7.00 -5.53
N SER A 170 16.45 -8.02 -5.36
CA SER A 170 16.02 -9.26 -4.70
C SER A 170 15.82 -9.03 -3.18
N PRO A 171 14.72 -9.49 -2.58
CA PRO A 171 14.52 -9.42 -1.14
C PRO A 171 15.49 -10.31 -0.36
N LEU A 172 16.20 -11.21 -1.03
CA LEU A 172 17.19 -12.09 -0.41
C LEU A 172 18.51 -11.37 -0.06
N ARG A 173 18.71 -10.14 -0.55
CA ARG A 173 19.95 -9.38 -0.31
C ARG A 173 20.10 -8.93 1.15
N VAL A 174 19.00 -8.80 1.85
CA VAL A 174 18.95 -8.46 3.28
C VAL A 174 18.57 -9.73 4.04
N ASP A 175 19.31 -10.09 5.05
CA ASP A 175 19.05 -11.23 5.97
C ASP A 175 18.74 -12.59 5.29
N GLY A 176 19.19 -12.79 4.03
CA GLY A 176 18.86 -13.99 3.25
C GLY A 176 17.36 -14.12 2.93
N GLY A 177 16.57 -13.05 3.11
CA GLY A 177 15.13 -13.02 2.86
C GLY A 177 14.27 -13.45 4.06
N ALA A 178 14.84 -13.62 5.23
CA ALA A 178 14.10 -14.08 6.42
C ALA A 178 12.95 -13.14 6.79
N GLY A 179 13.19 -11.83 6.80
CA GLY A 179 12.15 -10.82 7.07
C GLY A 179 11.05 -10.83 6.01
N TYR A 180 11.41 -10.96 4.72
CA TYR A 180 10.42 -11.07 3.65
C TYR A 180 9.59 -12.34 3.75
N ARG A 181 10.23 -13.48 4.06
CA ARG A 181 9.53 -14.74 4.30
C ARG A 181 8.57 -14.66 5.49
N ALA A 182 8.98 -14.00 6.58
CA ALA A 182 8.11 -13.78 7.74
C ALA A 182 6.87 -12.96 7.34
N ARG A 183 7.04 -11.91 6.51
CA ARG A 183 5.91 -11.12 5.99
C ARG A 183 4.98 -11.94 5.11
N VAL A 184 5.50 -12.77 4.20
CA VAL A 184 4.68 -13.69 3.39
C VAL A 184 3.89 -14.64 4.29
N ALA A 185 4.54 -15.22 5.30
CA ALA A 185 3.89 -16.12 6.24
C ALA A 185 2.78 -15.46 7.08
N GLU A 186 2.92 -14.17 7.42
CA GLU A 186 1.86 -13.39 8.07
C GLU A 186 0.63 -13.26 7.17
N LEU A 187 0.82 -12.88 5.90
CA LEU A 187 -0.27 -12.75 4.94
C LEU A 187 -0.98 -14.09 4.69
N VAL A 188 -0.22 -15.18 4.60
CA VAL A 188 -0.80 -16.53 4.47
C VAL A 188 -1.63 -16.91 5.70
N ARG A 189 -1.11 -16.69 6.92
CA ARG A 189 -1.85 -16.98 8.17
C ARG A 189 -3.12 -16.14 8.31
N ALA A 190 -3.09 -14.90 7.79
CA ALA A 190 -4.25 -14.01 7.79
C ALA A 190 -5.28 -14.32 6.67
N GLY A 191 -5.03 -15.32 5.81
CA GLY A 191 -5.87 -15.59 4.64
C GLY A 191 -5.81 -14.49 3.56
N GLN A 192 -4.78 -13.66 3.60
CA GLN A 192 -4.58 -12.49 2.74
C GLN A 192 -3.64 -12.74 1.56
N SER A 193 -3.08 -13.95 1.43
CA SER A 193 -2.30 -14.36 0.27
C SER A 193 -3.07 -15.40 -0.53
N LEU A 194 -3.37 -15.10 -1.78
CA LEU A 194 -4.14 -15.95 -2.68
C LEU A 194 -3.27 -16.42 -3.84
N ALA A 195 -3.48 -17.66 -4.28
CA ALA A 195 -2.76 -18.19 -5.42
C ALA A 195 -3.59 -19.21 -6.22
N TRP A 196 -3.27 -19.32 -7.50
CA TRP A 196 -3.61 -20.46 -8.35
C TRP A 196 -2.39 -21.37 -8.44
N ILE A 197 -2.50 -22.52 -7.81
CA ILE A 197 -1.45 -23.54 -7.77
C ILE A 197 -1.94 -24.74 -8.57
N ARG A 198 -1.14 -25.19 -9.53
CA ARG A 198 -1.41 -26.36 -10.37
C ARG A 198 -0.14 -27.16 -10.58
N ASP A 199 -0.21 -28.45 -10.35
CA ASP A 199 0.92 -29.41 -10.55
C ASP A 199 2.23 -28.98 -9.84
N GLY A 200 2.11 -28.38 -8.65
CA GLY A 200 3.26 -27.90 -7.89
C GLY A 200 3.83 -26.55 -8.38
N GLU A 201 3.18 -25.87 -9.33
CA GLU A 201 3.56 -24.55 -9.83
C GLU A 201 2.56 -23.48 -9.44
N VAL A 202 3.06 -22.28 -9.07
CA VAL A 202 2.25 -21.08 -8.85
C VAL A 202 2.07 -20.39 -10.19
N LEU A 203 0.87 -20.46 -10.76
CA LEU A 203 0.52 -19.79 -12.02
C LEU A 203 0.17 -18.30 -11.82
N PHE A 204 -0.50 -18.01 -10.70
CA PHE A 204 -0.93 -16.68 -10.29
C PHE A 204 -0.81 -16.52 -8.78
N LYS A 205 -0.43 -15.37 -8.31
CA LYS A 205 -0.56 -14.97 -6.92
C LYS A 205 -0.96 -13.50 -6.79
N ALA A 206 -1.59 -13.17 -5.68
CA ALA A 206 -1.82 -11.80 -5.23
C ALA A 206 -1.96 -11.78 -3.71
N ASP A 207 -1.61 -10.67 -3.10
CA ASP A 207 -1.72 -10.46 -1.66
C ASP A 207 -2.67 -9.30 -1.36
N VAL A 208 -3.45 -9.38 -0.27
CA VAL A 208 -4.17 -8.25 0.30
C VAL A 208 -3.27 -7.65 1.39
N GLY A 209 -2.49 -6.64 1.01
CA GLY A 209 -1.39 -6.13 1.83
C GLY A 209 -1.77 -5.08 2.86
N ALA A 210 -2.92 -4.42 2.68
CA ALA A 210 -3.50 -3.50 3.64
C ALA A 210 -5.01 -3.74 3.74
N VAL A 211 -5.54 -3.66 4.96
CA VAL A 211 -6.95 -3.91 5.25
C VAL A 211 -7.42 -2.89 6.25
N SER A 212 -8.52 -2.21 5.94
CA SER A 212 -9.33 -1.40 6.85
C SER A 212 -10.78 -1.87 6.79
N ARG A 213 -11.61 -1.39 7.71
CA ARG A 213 -13.06 -1.70 7.71
C ARG A 213 -13.78 -1.33 6.40
N SER A 214 -13.30 -0.31 5.70
CA SER A 214 -13.96 0.26 4.53
C SER A 214 -13.36 -0.19 3.21
N ALA A 215 -12.07 -0.54 3.18
CA ALA A 215 -11.36 -0.91 1.96
C ALA A 215 -10.21 -1.87 2.25
N CYS A 216 -9.84 -2.65 1.25
CA CYS A 216 -8.58 -3.38 1.26
C CYS A 216 -7.76 -3.07 0.01
N GLN A 217 -6.45 -3.30 0.08
CA GLN A 217 -5.54 -2.99 -1.00
C GLN A 217 -4.76 -4.24 -1.44
N VAL A 218 -4.99 -4.62 -2.69
CA VAL A 218 -4.28 -5.73 -3.35
C VAL A 218 -2.91 -5.26 -3.79
N GLN A 219 -1.92 -6.08 -3.58
CA GLN A 219 -0.53 -5.86 -3.98
C GLN A 219 0.11 -7.16 -4.44
N GLY A 220 1.29 -7.06 -5.07
CA GLY A 220 2.06 -8.21 -5.46
C GLY A 220 1.33 -9.18 -6.39
N VAL A 221 0.53 -8.64 -7.31
CA VAL A 221 -0.13 -9.42 -8.36
C VAL A 221 0.93 -9.90 -9.34
N TRP A 222 1.01 -11.21 -9.51
CA TRP A 222 2.02 -11.83 -10.37
C TRP A 222 1.45 -13.03 -11.14
N VAL A 223 1.88 -13.17 -12.36
CA VAL A 223 1.58 -14.33 -13.24
C VAL A 223 2.90 -14.95 -13.64
N SER A 224 3.00 -16.28 -13.55
CA SER A 224 4.16 -17.03 -14.03
C SER A 224 4.49 -16.64 -15.48
N PRO A 225 5.75 -16.28 -15.80
CA PRO A 225 6.14 -15.73 -17.10
C PRO A 225 5.67 -16.58 -18.29
N GLN A 226 5.73 -17.91 -18.17
CA GLN A 226 5.33 -18.85 -19.22
C GLN A 226 3.81 -18.82 -19.49
N HIS A 227 3.02 -18.26 -18.58
CA HIS A 227 1.56 -18.26 -18.62
C HIS A 227 0.97 -16.87 -18.84
N ARG A 228 1.82 -15.87 -19.13
CA ARG A 228 1.37 -14.49 -19.45
C ARG A 228 0.67 -14.44 -20.80
N GLY A 229 -0.18 -13.44 -21.00
CA GLY A 229 -0.95 -13.27 -22.26
C GLY A 229 -2.17 -14.19 -22.41
N GLN A 230 -2.40 -15.13 -21.48
CA GLN A 230 -3.48 -16.13 -21.51
C GLN A 230 -4.72 -15.74 -20.68
N GLY A 231 -4.83 -14.48 -20.25
CA GLY A 231 -5.96 -14.01 -19.44
C GLY A 231 -5.92 -14.42 -17.97
N ILE A 232 -4.86 -15.12 -17.51
CA ILE A 232 -4.71 -15.60 -16.13
C ILE A 232 -4.75 -14.44 -15.13
N GLY A 233 -4.06 -13.35 -15.42
CA GLY A 233 -4.05 -12.16 -14.55
C GLY A 233 -5.45 -11.57 -14.33
N GLN A 234 -6.29 -11.53 -15.36
CA GLN A 234 -7.67 -11.02 -15.26
C GLN A 234 -8.54 -11.93 -14.41
N ARG A 235 -8.59 -13.24 -14.76
CA ARG A 235 -9.41 -14.21 -14.04
C ARG A 235 -8.94 -14.39 -12.59
N GLY A 236 -7.60 -14.37 -12.38
CA GLY A 236 -7.04 -14.44 -11.03
C GLY A 236 -7.38 -13.21 -10.20
N THR A 237 -7.26 -12.01 -10.77
CA THR A 237 -7.64 -10.77 -10.07
C THR A 237 -9.16 -10.74 -9.79
N ALA A 238 -10.01 -11.22 -10.70
CA ALA A 238 -11.44 -11.34 -10.46
C ALA A 238 -11.74 -12.23 -9.24
N ALA A 239 -11.06 -13.37 -9.12
CA ALA A 239 -11.22 -14.24 -7.96
C ALA A 239 -10.75 -13.58 -6.64
N VAL A 240 -9.66 -12.81 -6.70
CA VAL A 240 -9.20 -12.02 -5.55
C VAL A 240 -10.26 -10.98 -5.15
N VAL A 241 -10.88 -10.30 -6.11
CA VAL A 241 -11.96 -9.31 -5.84
C VAL A 241 -13.15 -10.00 -5.18
N GLU A 242 -13.64 -11.12 -5.72
CA GLU A 242 -14.76 -11.87 -5.12
C GLU A 242 -14.45 -12.28 -3.69
N TYR A 243 -13.29 -12.89 -3.47
CA TYR A 243 -12.86 -13.31 -2.14
C TYR A 243 -12.75 -12.12 -1.18
N ALA A 244 -12.03 -11.07 -1.57
CA ALA A 244 -11.76 -9.93 -0.69
C ALA A 244 -13.05 -9.18 -0.33
N ARG A 245 -13.97 -8.99 -1.27
CA ARG A 245 -15.25 -8.33 -1.02
C ARG A 245 -16.19 -9.12 -0.12
N THR A 246 -16.12 -10.44 -0.16
CA THR A 246 -16.98 -11.30 0.67
C THR A 246 -16.41 -11.56 2.06
N THR A 247 -15.07 -11.47 2.23
CA THR A 247 -14.42 -11.94 3.47
C THR A 247 -13.56 -10.88 4.16
N ILE A 248 -13.18 -9.79 3.49
CA ILE A 248 -12.22 -8.83 4.02
C ILE A 248 -12.81 -7.42 4.14
N ALA A 249 -13.16 -6.78 3.02
CA ALA A 249 -13.66 -5.41 3.01
C ALA A 249 -14.53 -5.14 1.77
N PRO A 250 -15.53 -4.22 1.85
CA PRO A 250 -16.48 -3.99 0.75
C PRO A 250 -15.84 -3.40 -0.51
N VAL A 251 -14.77 -2.61 -0.38
CA VAL A 251 -14.07 -2.00 -1.51
C VAL A 251 -12.69 -2.62 -1.65
N VAL A 252 -12.37 -3.08 -2.86
CA VAL A 252 -11.04 -3.61 -3.20
C VAL A 252 -10.30 -2.59 -4.04
N SER A 253 -9.09 -2.24 -3.64
CA SER A 253 -8.24 -1.27 -4.32
C SER A 253 -6.88 -1.87 -4.68
N LEU A 254 -6.19 -1.19 -5.57
CA LEU A 254 -4.78 -1.42 -5.90
C LEU A 254 -4.21 -0.13 -6.51
N TYR A 255 -2.89 0.00 -6.49
CA TYR A 255 -2.21 0.99 -7.34
C TYR A 255 -1.19 0.29 -8.25
N VAL A 256 -0.97 0.85 -9.42
CA VAL A 256 -0.16 0.25 -10.47
C VAL A 256 0.71 1.31 -11.14
N ASN A 257 1.93 0.95 -11.54
CA ASN A 257 2.78 1.88 -12.28
C ASN A 257 2.12 2.29 -13.61
N ASP A 258 2.13 3.57 -13.95
CA ASP A 258 1.46 4.09 -15.14
C ASP A 258 2.01 3.51 -16.45
N TYR A 259 3.28 3.13 -16.46
CA TYR A 259 3.92 2.45 -17.60
C TYR A 259 3.52 0.97 -17.75
N ASN A 260 2.90 0.35 -16.74
CA ASN A 260 2.44 -1.04 -16.81
C ASN A 260 1.07 -1.14 -17.52
N ALA A 261 1.06 -0.87 -18.82
CA ALA A 261 -0.15 -0.85 -19.63
C ALA A 261 -0.90 -2.20 -19.59
N ALA A 262 -0.18 -3.32 -19.55
CA ALA A 262 -0.79 -4.65 -19.51
C ALA A 262 -1.59 -4.89 -18.22
N ALA A 263 -1.02 -4.55 -17.07
CA ALA A 263 -1.70 -4.69 -15.79
C ALA A 263 -2.91 -3.73 -15.70
N ARG A 264 -2.74 -2.47 -16.09
CA ARG A 264 -3.83 -1.48 -16.12
C ARG A 264 -5.01 -1.95 -16.97
N ALA A 265 -4.75 -2.44 -18.18
CA ALA A 265 -5.78 -2.98 -19.05
C ALA A 265 -6.47 -4.23 -18.44
N ALA A 266 -5.71 -5.09 -17.76
CA ALA A 266 -6.25 -6.24 -17.05
C ALA A 266 -7.21 -5.81 -15.93
N TYR A 267 -6.80 -4.86 -15.08
CA TYR A 267 -7.63 -4.34 -13.99
C TYR A 267 -8.90 -3.64 -14.48
N GLN A 268 -8.79 -2.81 -15.54
CA GLN A 268 -9.96 -2.19 -16.16
C GLN A 268 -10.97 -3.23 -16.66
N ARG A 269 -10.49 -4.32 -17.29
CA ARG A 269 -11.38 -5.41 -17.73
C ARG A 269 -12.03 -6.17 -16.58
N VAL A 270 -11.41 -6.21 -15.40
CA VAL A 270 -12.03 -6.77 -14.19
C VAL A 270 -13.12 -5.87 -13.64
N GLY A 271 -13.11 -4.58 -13.98
CA GLY A 271 -14.09 -3.59 -13.52
C GLY A 271 -13.51 -2.54 -12.58
N PHE A 272 -12.19 -2.52 -12.37
CA PHE A 272 -11.56 -1.45 -11.59
C PHE A 272 -11.64 -0.12 -12.34
N THR A 273 -11.98 0.94 -11.62
CA THR A 273 -11.96 2.33 -12.10
C THR A 273 -10.88 3.12 -11.37
N GLN A 274 -10.29 4.11 -12.02
CA GLN A 274 -9.33 4.99 -11.37
C GLN A 274 -10.06 5.97 -10.45
N VAL A 275 -9.68 5.97 -9.18
CA VAL A 275 -10.25 6.84 -8.13
C VAL A 275 -9.25 7.86 -7.59
N GLY A 276 -7.99 7.74 -7.95
CA GLY A 276 -6.94 8.65 -7.50
C GLY A 276 -5.59 8.38 -8.18
N THR A 277 -4.57 8.94 -7.60
CA THR A 277 -3.18 8.71 -8.02
C THR A 277 -2.30 8.61 -6.79
N PHE A 278 -1.51 7.55 -6.72
CA PHE A 278 -0.43 7.38 -5.74
C PHE A 278 0.91 7.79 -6.33
N ALA A 279 1.86 8.04 -5.45
CA ALA A 279 3.27 8.15 -5.79
C ALA A 279 4.11 7.35 -4.80
N SER A 280 5.27 6.89 -5.26
CA SER A 280 6.27 6.23 -4.42
C SER A 280 7.65 6.80 -4.71
N VAL A 281 8.42 7.05 -3.65
CA VAL A 281 9.82 7.44 -3.70
C VAL A 281 10.61 6.31 -3.03
N LEU A 282 11.45 5.62 -3.79
CA LEU A 282 12.19 4.43 -3.37
C LEU A 282 13.66 4.79 -3.12
N PHE A 283 14.23 4.32 -2.00
CA PHE A 283 15.63 4.57 -1.60
C PHE A 283 16.51 3.35 -1.69
#